data_a3905e1952214f9cc52b4a4ebaa4faf1
#
_entry.id   a3905e1952214f9cc52b4a4ebaa4faf1
#
_cell.length_a   1.000
_cell.length_b   1.000
_cell.length_c   1.000
_cell.angle_alpha   90.00
_cell.angle_beta   90.00
_cell.angle_gamma   90.00
#
_symmetry.space_group_name_H-M   'P 1'
#
loop_
_entity.id
_entity.type
_entity.pdbx_description
1 polymer ?
#
loop_
_entity_poly.entity_id
_entity_poly.type
_entity_poly.pdbx_seq_one_letter_code
_entity_poly.pdbx_strand_id
1 'polypeptide(L)'
;MWPYTVHHKVHLLSLPSSPAFRYNDLVSPHFLDVIANLSGCTAHRRFNNCSDICFHQKYRSHDGTCNNLQHPMWGASLTAFQRLLKSVYDNGFNLPHGASSRHHNGHALPLPRLVSTTMIGTETITPDDHYTHMLMQWGQFLDHDLDSTVAALSQSRFSDGQLCTNVCTNDPPCFPIQFPPGDPRQARSGARCMFFVRSSPVCGSGMTSLLMNSVFPREQINQLTSYIDASNVYGSSRHESEEVRDLASQRGLLRQGIVQRSGKPLLPFATGPPTECMRDENESPIPCFLAGDHRANEQLGLTAMHTVWFREHNRIATELLRLNPHWDGDTIYHEARKIVGAQMQHITYNHWLPKIMGDAGRKLIGDYHGYNPNINAGILNAFATAAFRFGHTLINPILYRLDEHFQPIPQGHISLHRAFFSPFRIVNEGGIDPLLRGLFGVAGKMRVSTQLLNTELTERLFSMAHSVALDLAAMNIQRGRDHGIPPYNDYRTFCNLTSAQSFDDLRNEIQNPQVREKLQRLYGTPLNIDLFPALMAEDLVPGSRLGPTLMCLLAAQFKRLRDGTGELTSPQLPILVKLIMLIINTFF
;
A
#
# COMPACT_ATOMS: atom_id res chain seq x y z
N MET A 1 37.73 -15.74 -16.81
CA MET A 1 37.92 -15.37 -18.23
C MET A 1 36.89 -16.13 -19.07
N TRP A 2 35.78 -15.54 -19.32
CA TRP A 2 34.83 -15.98 -20.35
C TRP A 2 34.23 -14.74 -20.97
N PRO A 3 34.49 -14.42 -22.22
CA PRO A 3 33.84 -13.37 -22.96
C PRO A 3 32.80 -13.99 -23.88
N TYR A 4 31.51 -13.80 -23.58
CA TYR A 4 30.49 -13.94 -24.60
C TYR A 4 29.55 -12.74 -24.53
N THR A 5 29.95 -11.72 -25.26
CA THR A 5 29.04 -10.66 -25.75
C THR A 5 28.21 -11.24 -26.89
N VAL A 6 26.99 -11.68 -26.60
CA VAL A 6 26.02 -12.01 -27.66
C VAL A 6 25.17 -10.78 -27.90
N HIS A 7 25.59 -9.97 -28.86
CA HIS A 7 24.73 -8.96 -29.48
C HIS A 7 23.74 -9.66 -30.42
N HIS A 8 22.61 -10.12 -29.91
CA HIS A 8 21.46 -10.39 -30.76
C HIS A 8 20.64 -9.11 -30.95
N LYS A 9 20.77 -8.50 -32.12
CA LYS A 9 19.77 -7.55 -32.64
C LYS A 9 18.45 -8.31 -32.82
N VAL A 10 17.56 -8.16 -31.84
CA VAL A 10 16.17 -8.58 -32.01
C VAL A 10 15.51 -7.53 -32.91
N HIS A 11 15.33 -7.86 -34.18
CA HIS A 11 14.45 -7.11 -35.09
C HIS A 11 13.02 -7.23 -34.55
N LEU A 12 12.51 -6.16 -33.96
CA LEU A 12 11.09 -6.01 -33.63
C LEU A 12 10.31 -5.88 -34.96
N LEU A 13 9.78 -6.99 -35.42
CA LEU A 13 8.70 -7.00 -36.38
C LEU A 13 7.44 -6.45 -35.69
N SER A 14 6.90 -5.35 -36.23
CA SER A 14 5.55 -4.91 -35.93
C SER A 14 4.58 -5.96 -36.43
N LEU A 15 4.13 -6.85 -35.57
CA LEU A 15 3.15 -7.88 -35.92
C LEU A 15 1.74 -7.28 -35.81
N PRO A 16 0.88 -7.48 -36.80
CA PRO A 16 -0.55 -7.23 -36.68
C PRO A 16 -1.14 -8.17 -35.64
N SER A 17 -2.30 -7.84 -35.10
CA SER A 17 -3.02 -8.57 -34.05
C SER A 17 -3.12 -10.07 -34.34
N SER A 18 -2.13 -10.83 -33.94
CA SER A 18 -2.04 -12.29 -34.08
C SER A 18 -2.31 -12.98 -32.75
N PRO A 19 -2.78 -14.24 -32.76
CA PRO A 19 -3.17 -14.98 -31.57
C PRO A 19 -2.03 -15.01 -30.57
N ALA A 20 -2.37 -14.82 -29.30
CA ALA A 20 -1.44 -14.73 -28.20
C ALA A 20 -0.40 -15.87 -28.27
N PHE A 21 0.86 -15.52 -28.51
CA PHE A 21 1.99 -16.44 -28.31
C PHE A 21 1.92 -16.95 -26.88
N ARG A 22 1.82 -18.26 -26.73
CA ARG A 22 2.00 -18.87 -25.41
C ARG A 22 3.49 -18.77 -25.09
N TYR A 23 3.83 -18.15 -23.97
CA TYR A 23 5.23 -18.01 -23.52
C TYR A 23 5.96 -19.36 -23.45
N ASN A 24 5.23 -20.46 -23.24
CA ASN A 24 5.72 -21.85 -23.33
C ASN A 24 6.33 -22.18 -24.70
N ASP A 25 5.98 -21.44 -25.74
CA ASP A 25 6.55 -21.64 -27.10
C ASP A 25 7.93 -20.96 -27.23
N LEU A 26 8.29 -20.08 -26.29
CA LEU A 26 9.56 -19.34 -26.31
C LEU A 26 10.64 -20.01 -25.46
N VAL A 27 10.27 -20.75 -24.42
CA VAL A 27 11.19 -21.41 -23.48
C VAL A 27 10.68 -22.82 -23.21
N SER A 28 11.51 -23.83 -23.49
CA SER A 28 11.09 -25.22 -23.25
C SER A 28 10.84 -25.50 -21.76
N PRO A 29 9.95 -26.44 -21.40
CA PRO A 29 9.69 -26.82 -20.02
C PRO A 29 10.95 -27.17 -19.22
N HIS A 30 11.92 -27.84 -19.87
CA HIS A 30 13.20 -28.15 -19.25
C HIS A 30 13.99 -26.89 -18.83
N PHE A 31 14.06 -25.88 -19.69
CA PHE A 31 14.73 -24.62 -19.33
C PHE A 31 13.97 -23.83 -18.27
N LEU A 32 12.64 -23.92 -18.24
CA LEU A 32 11.84 -23.31 -17.17
C LEU A 32 12.15 -23.96 -15.81
N ASP A 33 12.33 -25.27 -15.77
CA ASP A 33 12.74 -25.98 -14.54
C ASP A 33 14.15 -25.61 -14.11
N VAL A 34 15.08 -25.50 -15.05
CA VAL A 34 16.45 -25.02 -14.76
C VAL A 34 16.43 -23.60 -14.20
N ILE A 35 15.68 -22.69 -14.82
CA ILE A 35 15.54 -21.31 -14.35
C ILE A 35 14.88 -21.29 -12.96
N ALA A 36 13.86 -22.09 -12.73
CA ALA A 36 13.18 -22.19 -11.44
C ALA A 36 14.12 -22.67 -10.33
N ASN A 37 14.98 -23.66 -10.63
CA ASN A 37 15.98 -24.13 -9.69
C ASN A 37 17.04 -23.06 -9.39
N LEU A 38 17.60 -22.43 -10.42
CA LEU A 38 18.64 -21.41 -10.28
C LEU A 38 18.15 -20.16 -9.56
N SER A 39 16.88 -19.78 -9.75
CA SER A 39 16.26 -18.62 -9.11
C SER A 39 15.70 -18.91 -7.70
N GLY A 40 15.78 -20.15 -7.22
CA GLY A 40 15.16 -20.56 -5.96
C GLY A 40 13.63 -20.72 -6.02
N CYS A 41 13.01 -20.57 -7.19
CA CYS A 41 11.57 -20.63 -7.37
C CYS A 41 10.96 -22.00 -7.10
N THR A 42 11.73 -23.06 -7.22
CA THR A 42 11.25 -24.43 -6.92
C THR A 42 10.77 -24.55 -5.48
N ALA A 43 11.41 -23.87 -4.55
CA ALA A 43 11.02 -23.85 -3.13
C ALA A 43 9.68 -23.13 -2.88
N HIS A 44 9.29 -22.19 -3.76
CA HIS A 44 8.04 -21.43 -3.66
C HIS A 44 6.85 -22.10 -4.38
N ARG A 45 7.07 -23.20 -5.09
CA ARG A 45 6.03 -24.01 -5.73
C ARG A 45 5.34 -24.95 -4.74
N ARG A 46 5.15 -24.54 -3.50
CA ARG A 46 4.50 -25.37 -2.49
C ARG A 46 3.01 -25.52 -2.83
N PHE A 47 2.58 -26.76 -3.03
CA PHE A 47 1.17 -27.11 -2.95
C PHE A 47 0.78 -27.07 -1.47
N ASN A 48 0.01 -26.09 -1.07
CA ASN A 48 -0.55 -26.07 0.26
C ASN A 48 -1.64 -27.13 0.33
N ASN A 49 -1.36 -28.18 1.08
CA ASN A 49 -2.37 -29.15 1.44
C ASN A 49 -3.18 -28.57 2.61
N CYS A 50 -4.39 -28.07 2.32
CA CYS A 50 -5.32 -27.56 3.34
C CYS A 50 -5.93 -28.73 4.13
N SER A 51 -5.10 -29.63 4.66
CA SER A 51 -5.56 -30.87 5.30
C SER A 51 -6.19 -30.64 6.67
N ASP A 52 -5.83 -29.57 7.37
CA ASP A 52 -6.48 -29.18 8.62
C ASP A 52 -7.75 -28.37 8.35
N ILE A 53 -8.74 -29.06 7.80
CA ILE A 53 -10.03 -28.44 7.44
C ILE A 53 -10.73 -27.86 8.67
N CYS A 54 -10.61 -28.49 9.84
CA CYS A 54 -11.22 -28.01 11.08
C CYS A 54 -10.67 -26.63 11.47
N PHE A 55 -9.35 -26.44 11.35
CA PHE A 55 -8.71 -25.13 11.57
C PHE A 55 -9.18 -24.12 10.55
N HIS A 56 -9.03 -24.42 9.25
CA HIS A 56 -9.33 -23.49 8.15
C HIS A 56 -10.81 -23.11 8.01
N GLN A 57 -11.73 -23.92 8.51
CA GLN A 57 -13.15 -23.57 8.60
C GLN A 57 -13.45 -22.61 9.76
N LYS A 58 -12.59 -22.56 10.75
CA LYS A 58 -12.79 -21.77 11.95
C LYS A 58 -11.93 -20.51 12.00
N TYR A 59 -10.68 -20.60 11.53
CA TYR A 59 -9.68 -19.55 11.62
C TYR A 59 -8.95 -19.34 10.29
N ARG A 60 -8.49 -18.12 10.06
CA ARG A 60 -7.60 -17.79 8.97
C ARG A 60 -6.16 -18.20 9.30
N SER A 61 -5.42 -18.70 8.31
CA SER A 61 -3.98 -18.78 8.40
C SER A 61 -3.36 -17.37 8.54
N HIS A 62 -2.11 -17.28 8.98
CA HIS A 62 -1.43 -15.98 9.08
C HIS A 62 -0.94 -15.47 7.72
N ASP A 63 -0.62 -16.37 6.82
CA ASP A 63 -0.11 -16.06 5.47
C ASP A 63 -1.22 -16.00 4.40
N GLY A 64 -2.49 -16.14 4.79
CA GLY A 64 -3.63 -16.11 3.88
C GLY A 64 -3.84 -17.39 3.06
N THR A 65 -2.96 -18.40 3.18
CA THR A 65 -3.14 -19.68 2.51
C THR A 65 -4.34 -20.43 3.07
N CYS A 66 -5.07 -21.16 2.20
CA CYS A 66 -6.26 -21.93 2.57
C CYS A 66 -7.44 -21.11 3.13
N ASN A 67 -7.39 -19.79 3.10
CA ASN A 67 -8.54 -18.94 3.44
C ASN A 67 -9.66 -19.08 2.40
N ASN A 68 -9.33 -19.47 1.17
CA ASN A 68 -10.26 -19.99 0.18
C ASN A 68 -9.88 -21.46 -0.08
N LEU A 69 -10.74 -22.40 0.34
CA LEU A 69 -10.43 -23.82 0.23
C LEU A 69 -10.48 -24.37 -1.21
N GLN A 70 -11.19 -23.68 -2.12
CA GLN A 70 -11.22 -24.05 -3.55
C GLN A 70 -9.98 -23.52 -4.29
N HIS A 71 -9.45 -22.39 -3.84
CA HIS A 71 -8.29 -21.70 -4.42
C HIS A 71 -7.30 -21.30 -3.31
N PRO A 72 -6.54 -22.24 -2.75
CA PRO A 72 -5.76 -22.06 -1.52
C PRO A 72 -4.76 -20.89 -1.53
N MET A 73 -4.29 -20.50 -2.72
CA MET A 73 -3.30 -19.41 -2.86
C MET A 73 -3.94 -18.03 -3.16
N TRP A 74 -5.26 -17.95 -3.35
CA TRP A 74 -5.88 -16.66 -3.59
C TRP A 74 -5.84 -15.80 -2.33
N GLY A 75 -5.28 -14.60 -2.46
CA GLY A 75 -5.11 -13.68 -1.36
C GLY A 75 -3.99 -14.03 -0.36
N ALA A 76 -3.19 -15.07 -0.63
CA ALA A 76 -2.04 -15.41 0.20
C ALA A 76 -0.92 -14.37 0.05
N SER A 77 -0.13 -14.17 1.11
CA SER A 77 1.09 -13.37 1.10
C SER A 77 2.12 -13.93 0.12
N LEU A 78 3.01 -13.09 -0.37
CA LEU A 78 4.05 -13.41 -1.34
C LEU A 78 3.52 -13.90 -2.71
N THR A 79 2.28 -13.57 -3.04
CA THR A 79 1.68 -13.83 -4.34
C THR A 79 1.62 -12.57 -5.20
N ALA A 80 1.38 -12.74 -6.51
CA ALA A 80 1.31 -11.61 -7.44
C ALA A 80 0.10 -10.71 -7.18
N PHE A 81 0.31 -9.39 -7.35
CA PHE A 81 -0.83 -8.50 -7.53
C PHE A 81 -1.64 -8.90 -8.77
N GLN A 82 -2.96 -8.81 -8.66
CA GLN A 82 -3.89 -9.09 -9.75
C GLN A 82 -3.88 -7.96 -10.78
N ARG A 83 -4.13 -8.27 -12.06
CA ARG A 83 -4.28 -7.23 -13.09
C ARG A 83 -5.69 -7.17 -13.63
N LEU A 84 -6.24 -5.95 -13.73
CA LEU A 84 -7.48 -5.67 -14.47
C LEU A 84 -7.22 -5.59 -15.97
N LEU A 85 -6.09 -4.99 -16.35
CA LEU A 85 -5.63 -4.78 -17.70
C LEU A 85 -4.22 -5.36 -17.84
N LYS A 86 -3.85 -5.75 -19.04
CA LYS A 86 -2.50 -6.27 -19.33
C LYS A 86 -1.44 -5.21 -19.02
N SER A 87 -0.28 -5.65 -18.53
CA SER A 87 0.84 -4.76 -18.26
C SER A 87 1.38 -4.12 -19.53
N VAL A 88 1.85 -2.87 -19.40
CA VAL A 88 2.51 -2.10 -20.46
C VAL A 88 3.98 -1.89 -20.08
N TYR A 89 4.86 -2.70 -20.66
CA TYR A 89 6.30 -2.55 -20.54
C TYR A 89 6.90 -2.15 -21.87
N ASP A 90 7.93 -1.30 -21.90
CA ASP A 90 8.53 -0.79 -23.14
C ASP A 90 9.07 -1.89 -24.05
N ASN A 91 9.49 -3.02 -23.50
CA ASN A 91 9.94 -4.21 -24.25
C ASN A 91 8.89 -5.34 -24.26
N GLY A 92 7.69 -5.11 -23.72
CA GLY A 92 6.62 -6.11 -23.60
C GLY A 92 6.75 -7.07 -22.41
N PHE A 93 7.88 -7.06 -21.64
CA PHE A 93 8.14 -8.04 -20.60
C PHE A 93 8.46 -7.42 -19.23
N ASN A 94 9.41 -6.49 -19.14
CA ASN A 94 9.93 -6.01 -17.86
C ASN A 94 10.51 -4.60 -17.87
N LEU A 95 10.82 -4.02 -19.02
CA LEU A 95 11.38 -2.68 -19.07
C LEU A 95 10.30 -1.67 -18.68
N PRO A 96 10.49 -0.87 -17.62
CA PRO A 96 9.46 0.04 -17.15
C PRO A 96 8.95 0.96 -18.25
N HIS A 97 7.69 1.34 -18.18
CA HIS A 97 7.10 2.26 -19.14
C HIS A 97 7.81 3.62 -19.11
N GLY A 98 8.26 4.10 -20.29
CA GLY A 98 9.04 5.34 -20.40
C GLY A 98 10.51 5.25 -19.96
N ALA A 99 11.04 4.06 -19.66
CA ALA A 99 12.46 3.86 -19.34
C ALA A 99 13.36 3.96 -20.59
N SER A 100 12.84 3.61 -21.74
CA SER A 100 13.49 3.84 -23.01
C SER A 100 13.22 5.29 -23.48
N SER A 101 14.16 5.86 -24.25
CA SER A 101 13.96 7.18 -24.88
C SER A 101 12.94 7.18 -26.03
N ARG A 102 12.04 6.20 -26.03
CA ARG A 102 10.98 6.07 -27.06
C ARG A 102 9.91 7.13 -26.86
N HIS A 103 9.39 7.60 -27.98
CA HIS A 103 8.16 8.38 -27.99
C HIS A 103 6.95 7.42 -27.89
N HIS A 104 6.06 7.71 -26.96
CA HIS A 104 4.79 7.03 -26.82
C HIS A 104 3.71 7.89 -27.47
N ASN A 105 2.99 7.34 -28.47
CA ASN A 105 2.01 8.10 -29.25
C ASN A 105 2.56 9.44 -29.80
N GLY A 106 3.82 9.44 -30.24
CA GLY A 106 4.49 10.62 -30.78
C GLY A 106 5.06 11.61 -29.76
N HIS A 107 4.94 11.34 -28.46
CA HIS A 107 5.41 12.21 -27.39
C HIS A 107 6.33 11.47 -26.41
N ALA A 108 7.32 12.17 -25.87
CA ALA A 108 8.11 11.67 -24.76
C ALA A 108 7.28 11.72 -23.47
N LEU A 109 7.38 10.69 -22.62
CA LEU A 109 6.77 10.74 -21.29
C LEU A 109 7.51 11.77 -20.42
N PRO A 110 6.79 12.59 -19.64
CA PRO A 110 7.40 13.58 -18.76
C PRO A 110 8.18 12.92 -17.63
N LEU A 111 9.20 13.61 -17.13
CA LEU A 111 9.87 13.19 -15.90
C LEU A 111 8.88 13.19 -14.73
N PRO A 112 8.81 12.14 -13.88
CA PRO A 112 7.89 12.09 -12.75
C PRO A 112 8.00 13.29 -11.81
N ARG A 113 9.23 13.78 -11.58
CA ARG A 113 9.46 14.98 -10.76
C ARG A 113 8.88 16.23 -11.41
N LEU A 114 8.93 16.37 -12.73
CA LEU A 114 8.33 17.50 -13.44
C LEU A 114 6.80 17.49 -13.31
N VAL A 115 6.17 16.31 -13.35
CA VAL A 115 4.72 16.17 -13.13
C VAL A 115 4.37 16.59 -11.70
N SER A 116 5.14 16.12 -10.71
CA SER A 116 4.94 16.47 -9.30
C SER A 116 4.97 17.97 -9.07
N THR A 117 6.02 18.66 -9.54
CA THR A 117 6.19 20.10 -9.32
C THR A 117 5.23 20.97 -10.13
N THR A 118 4.78 20.49 -11.30
CA THR A 118 3.89 21.27 -12.17
C THR A 118 2.43 21.24 -11.71
N MET A 119 1.95 20.09 -11.19
CA MET A 119 0.52 19.92 -10.98
C MET A 119 0.11 19.27 -9.63
N ILE A 120 1.02 18.65 -8.88
CA ILE A 120 0.62 17.86 -7.70
C ILE A 120 0.96 18.56 -6.39
N GLY A 121 2.19 19.05 -6.24
CA GLY A 121 2.64 19.70 -5.02
C GLY A 121 1.90 21.01 -4.74
N THR A 122 1.50 21.24 -3.47
CA THR A 122 0.84 22.47 -3.04
C THR A 122 1.33 22.92 -1.67
N GLU A 123 1.54 24.24 -1.50
CA GLU A 123 1.80 24.85 -0.20
C GLU A 123 0.51 25.20 0.54
N THR A 124 -0.56 25.46 -0.20
CA THR A 124 -1.88 25.76 0.33
C THR A 124 -2.72 24.53 0.48
N ILE A 125 -3.45 24.43 1.60
CA ILE A 125 -4.42 23.36 1.85
C ILE A 125 -5.78 23.94 2.17
N THR A 126 -6.84 23.22 1.78
CA THR A 126 -8.21 23.48 2.20
C THR A 126 -8.59 22.40 3.22
N PRO A 127 -9.04 22.75 4.44
CA PRO A 127 -9.55 21.78 5.39
C PRO A 127 -10.83 21.11 4.86
N ASP A 128 -11.01 19.84 5.21
CA ASP A 128 -12.26 19.12 4.95
C ASP A 128 -13.34 19.64 5.91
N ASP A 129 -14.48 20.04 5.38
CA ASP A 129 -15.60 20.62 6.15
C ASP A 129 -16.47 19.56 6.87
N HIS A 130 -16.24 18.27 6.58
CA HIS A 130 -17.07 17.16 7.07
C HIS A 130 -16.28 16.13 7.87
N TYR A 131 -14.98 15.93 7.56
CA TYR A 131 -14.22 14.82 8.09
C TYR A 131 -12.91 15.25 8.73
N THR A 132 -12.58 14.58 9.83
CA THR A 132 -11.32 14.78 10.55
C THR A 132 -10.18 14.01 9.90
N HIS A 133 -8.96 14.29 10.35
CA HIS A 133 -7.75 13.62 9.84
C HIS A 133 -7.75 12.09 10.09
N MET A 134 -8.60 11.59 10.99
CA MET A 134 -8.79 10.16 11.21
C MET A 134 -9.29 9.43 9.95
N LEU A 135 -10.03 10.11 9.06
CA LEU A 135 -10.45 9.51 7.78
C LEU A 135 -9.25 9.04 6.94
N MET A 136 -8.21 9.88 6.85
CA MET A 136 -6.94 9.55 6.19
C MET A 136 -6.20 8.45 6.96
N GLN A 137 -6.09 8.59 8.29
CA GLN A 137 -5.31 7.67 9.10
C GLN A 137 -5.87 6.25 9.11
N TRP A 138 -7.20 6.09 9.10
CA TRP A 138 -7.82 4.79 8.91
C TRP A 138 -7.47 4.20 7.55
N GLY A 139 -7.50 5.02 6.51
CA GLY A 139 -7.13 4.59 5.15
C GLY A 139 -5.69 4.04 5.09
N GLN A 140 -4.72 4.72 5.70
CA GLN A 140 -3.34 4.23 5.77
C GLN A 140 -3.22 2.94 6.57
N PHE A 141 -3.90 2.84 7.71
CA PHE A 141 -3.87 1.64 8.53
C PHE A 141 -4.48 0.43 7.80
N LEU A 142 -5.55 0.66 7.02
CA LEU A 142 -6.17 -0.36 6.18
C LEU A 142 -5.30 -0.75 4.97
N ASP A 143 -4.62 0.21 4.33
CA ASP A 143 -3.67 -0.05 3.24
C ASP A 143 -2.57 -1.03 3.71
N HIS A 144 -2.07 -0.81 4.92
CA HIS A 144 -1.04 -1.64 5.54
C HIS A 144 -1.54 -3.03 6.01
N ASP A 145 -2.83 -3.30 5.92
CA ASP A 145 -3.42 -4.64 6.06
C ASP A 145 -3.55 -5.37 4.72
N LEU A 146 -3.51 -4.64 3.60
CA LEU A 146 -3.88 -5.17 2.28
C LEU A 146 -2.70 -5.34 1.34
N ASP A 147 -1.77 -4.39 1.32
CA ASP A 147 -0.67 -4.44 0.37
C ASP A 147 0.65 -3.85 0.89
N SER A 148 1.72 -4.48 0.44
CA SER A 148 3.09 -4.01 0.56
C SER A 148 3.93 -4.60 -0.56
N THR A 149 4.68 -3.76 -1.29
CA THR A 149 5.63 -4.21 -2.30
C THR A 149 7.02 -4.36 -1.69
N VAL A 150 7.73 -5.41 -2.08
CA VAL A 150 9.13 -5.64 -1.70
C VAL A 150 10.05 -4.97 -2.70
N ALA A 151 11.11 -4.30 -2.25
CA ALA A 151 12.18 -3.84 -3.14
C ALA A 151 12.90 -5.04 -3.77
N ALA A 152 13.29 -4.93 -5.04
CA ALA A 152 13.91 -6.02 -5.80
C ALA A 152 15.22 -6.56 -5.19
N LEU A 153 15.87 -5.74 -4.34
CA LEU A 153 16.96 -6.16 -3.48
C LEU A 153 16.74 -5.51 -2.12
N SER A 154 16.42 -6.28 -1.10
CA SER A 154 16.23 -5.80 0.26
C SER A 154 17.50 -5.18 0.89
N GLN A 155 18.66 -5.36 0.25
CA GLN A 155 19.93 -4.72 0.59
C GLN A 155 20.67 -4.28 -0.68
N SER A 156 19.98 -3.69 -1.59
CA SER A 156 20.29 -2.99 -2.85
C SER A 156 21.77 -2.81 -3.20
N ARG A 157 22.54 -3.88 -3.23
CA ARG A 157 23.92 -3.82 -3.70
C ARG A 157 24.02 -4.55 -5.03
N PHE A 158 24.59 -3.89 -6.01
CA PHE A 158 25.11 -4.58 -7.20
C PHE A 158 26.19 -5.59 -6.79
N SER A 159 26.57 -6.47 -7.70
CA SER A 159 27.68 -7.40 -7.50
C SER A 159 29.01 -6.71 -7.14
N ASP A 160 29.16 -5.43 -7.51
CA ASP A 160 30.29 -4.57 -7.16
C ASP A 160 30.10 -3.81 -5.83
N GLY A 161 29.00 -4.03 -5.12
CA GLY A 161 28.69 -3.41 -3.84
C GLY A 161 28.06 -2.01 -3.91
N GLN A 162 27.76 -1.48 -5.10
CA GLN A 162 27.10 -0.17 -5.25
C GLN A 162 25.65 -0.22 -4.81
N LEU A 163 25.19 0.87 -4.18
CA LEU A 163 23.80 1.07 -3.79
C LEU A 163 23.05 1.91 -4.84
N CYS A 164 21.77 1.64 -5.06
CA CYS A 164 20.92 2.47 -5.91
C CYS A 164 20.88 3.95 -5.49
N THR A 165 21.18 4.26 -4.24
CA THR A 165 21.27 5.63 -3.71
C THR A 165 22.33 6.50 -4.43
N ASN A 166 23.33 5.88 -5.03
CA ASN A 166 24.44 6.55 -5.71
C ASN A 166 24.36 6.47 -7.24
N VAL A 167 23.26 5.94 -7.78
CA VAL A 167 23.13 5.61 -9.21
C VAL A 167 22.03 6.46 -9.83
N CYS A 168 22.36 7.19 -10.91
CA CYS A 168 21.37 7.94 -11.72
C CYS A 168 21.16 7.34 -13.11
N THR A 169 21.55 6.08 -13.33
CA THR A 169 21.31 5.30 -14.56
C THR A 169 20.25 4.23 -14.31
N ASN A 170 19.56 3.80 -15.38
CA ASN A 170 18.51 2.76 -15.29
C ASN A 170 19.10 1.35 -15.28
N ASP A 171 20.16 1.12 -14.50
CA ASP A 171 20.77 -0.19 -14.35
C ASP A 171 19.97 -1.02 -13.34
N PRO A 172 19.37 -2.15 -13.75
CA PRO A 172 18.56 -2.96 -12.85
C PRO A 172 19.34 -3.40 -11.60
N PRO A 173 18.72 -3.31 -10.40
CA PRO A 173 17.32 -3.06 -10.09
C PRO A 173 16.97 -1.58 -9.87
N CYS A 174 17.85 -0.64 -10.20
CA CYS A 174 17.63 0.79 -10.01
C CYS A 174 16.81 1.39 -11.15
N PHE A 175 15.93 2.30 -10.80
CA PHE A 175 15.12 3.07 -11.75
C PHE A 175 14.96 4.52 -11.22
N PRO A 176 16.07 5.30 -11.15
CA PRO A 176 16.11 6.58 -10.48
C PRO A 176 15.18 7.62 -11.13
N ILE A 177 14.67 8.52 -10.30
CA ILE A 177 13.83 9.64 -10.71
C ILE A 177 14.73 10.82 -11.05
N GLN A 178 14.85 11.16 -12.32
CA GLN A 178 15.65 12.26 -12.80
C GLN A 178 15.07 13.62 -12.38
N PHE A 179 15.93 14.57 -12.04
CA PHE A 179 15.52 15.95 -11.82
C PHE A 179 15.41 16.69 -13.16
N PRO A 180 14.33 17.48 -13.36
CA PRO A 180 14.24 18.36 -14.50
C PRO A 180 15.28 19.50 -14.38
N PRO A 181 15.70 20.09 -15.51
CA PRO A 181 16.60 21.25 -15.48
C PRO A 181 16.04 22.38 -14.60
N GLY A 182 16.87 22.89 -13.71
CA GLY A 182 16.49 23.99 -12.79
C GLY A 182 15.71 23.54 -11.55
N ASP A 183 15.58 22.23 -11.27
CA ASP A 183 15.00 21.77 -10.00
C ASP A 183 15.81 22.29 -8.80
N PRO A 184 15.16 22.92 -7.79
CA PRO A 184 15.86 23.48 -6.63
C PRO A 184 16.66 22.46 -5.81
N ARG A 185 16.32 21.17 -5.90
CA ARG A 185 17.06 20.10 -5.21
C ARG A 185 18.43 19.89 -5.81
N GLN A 186 18.53 19.98 -7.14
CA GLN A 186 19.82 19.88 -7.83
C GLN A 186 20.79 20.97 -7.34
N ALA A 187 20.29 22.20 -7.22
CA ALA A 187 21.11 23.33 -6.74
C ALA A 187 21.54 23.16 -5.27
N ARG A 188 20.69 22.60 -4.42
CA ARG A 188 20.94 22.43 -2.98
C ARG A 188 21.82 21.23 -2.64
N SER A 189 21.63 20.11 -3.31
CA SER A 189 22.28 18.83 -2.97
C SER A 189 23.38 18.41 -3.94
N GLY A 190 23.48 19.05 -5.11
CA GLY A 190 24.33 18.59 -6.21
C GLY A 190 23.87 17.27 -6.86
N ALA A 191 22.82 16.63 -6.34
CA ALA A 191 22.28 15.38 -6.87
C ALA A 191 21.55 15.61 -8.19
N ARG A 192 21.68 14.67 -9.13
CA ARG A 192 21.01 14.71 -10.44
C ARG A 192 19.70 13.92 -10.47
N CYS A 193 19.48 13.05 -9.48
CA CYS A 193 18.31 12.19 -9.38
C CYS A 193 17.98 11.88 -7.92
N MET A 194 16.74 11.42 -7.68
CA MET A 194 16.38 10.68 -6.47
C MET A 194 16.54 9.19 -6.74
N PHE A 195 17.08 8.46 -5.77
CA PHE A 195 17.15 7.02 -5.89
C PHE A 195 15.75 6.38 -5.94
N PHE A 196 15.64 5.28 -6.67
CA PHE A 196 14.43 4.48 -6.73
C PHE A 196 14.82 3.04 -7.07
N VAL A 197 14.30 2.09 -6.31
CA VAL A 197 14.51 0.66 -6.51
C VAL A 197 13.21 0.06 -7.02
N ARG A 198 13.30 -0.77 -8.05
CA ARG A 198 12.17 -1.48 -8.62
C ARG A 198 11.56 -2.45 -7.59
N SER A 199 10.27 -2.71 -7.73
CA SER A 199 9.60 -3.77 -6.95
C SER A 199 10.09 -5.14 -7.38
N SER A 200 10.20 -6.06 -6.40
CA SER A 200 10.59 -7.45 -6.65
C SER A 200 9.53 -8.15 -7.51
N PRO A 201 9.93 -8.93 -8.52
CA PRO A 201 8.99 -9.77 -9.27
C PRO A 201 8.58 -10.98 -8.43
N VAL A 202 7.38 -11.51 -8.70
CA VAL A 202 7.01 -12.87 -8.29
C VAL A 202 8.10 -13.82 -8.79
N CYS A 203 8.39 -14.84 -8.01
CA CYS A 203 9.44 -15.79 -8.25
C CYS A 203 9.81 -15.96 -9.73
N GLY A 204 11.03 -15.58 -10.10
CA GLY A 204 11.45 -15.50 -11.50
C GLY A 204 12.94 -15.22 -11.67
N SER A 205 13.33 -14.93 -12.90
CA SER A 205 14.71 -14.62 -13.29
C SER A 205 15.17 -13.20 -12.93
N GLY A 206 14.34 -12.41 -12.21
CA GLY A 206 14.56 -10.97 -12.01
C GLY A 206 14.10 -10.12 -13.21
N MET A 207 13.93 -10.71 -14.39
CA MET A 207 13.44 -10.07 -15.59
C MET A 207 11.97 -10.40 -15.86
N THR A 208 11.56 -11.66 -15.63
CA THR A 208 10.20 -12.17 -15.86
C THR A 208 9.73 -12.97 -14.65
N SER A 209 8.42 -13.07 -14.48
CA SER A 209 7.80 -13.95 -13.48
C SER A 209 7.74 -15.39 -13.99
N LEU A 210 7.93 -16.36 -13.10
CA LEU A 210 7.90 -17.79 -13.37
C LEU A 210 6.81 -18.43 -12.54
N LEU A 211 5.62 -18.58 -13.10
CA LEU A 211 4.47 -19.23 -12.46
C LEU A 211 4.19 -20.57 -13.11
N MET A 212 4.12 -21.65 -12.32
CA MET A 212 3.74 -22.98 -12.77
C MET A 212 4.46 -23.44 -14.07
N ASN A 213 5.78 -23.27 -14.15
CA ASN A 213 6.60 -23.59 -15.32
C ASN A 213 6.31 -22.75 -16.57
N SER A 214 5.67 -21.58 -16.42
CA SER A 214 5.40 -20.67 -17.51
C SER A 214 6.07 -19.32 -17.27
N VAL A 215 6.58 -18.70 -18.35
CA VAL A 215 7.18 -17.36 -18.28
C VAL A 215 6.09 -16.33 -18.55
N PHE A 216 5.97 -15.36 -17.65
CA PHE A 216 5.02 -14.25 -17.78
C PHE A 216 5.77 -12.91 -17.82
N PRO A 217 5.16 -11.83 -18.33
CA PRO A 217 5.64 -10.49 -18.08
C PRO A 217 5.84 -10.27 -16.57
N ARG A 218 6.75 -9.37 -16.20
CA ARG A 218 7.07 -9.08 -14.80
C ARG A 218 5.81 -8.79 -14.00
N GLU A 219 5.58 -9.57 -12.94
CA GLU A 219 4.52 -9.40 -11.96
C GLU A 219 5.13 -9.11 -10.58
N GLN A 220 4.60 -8.14 -9.87
CA GLN A 220 5.11 -7.72 -8.57
C GLN A 220 4.46 -8.53 -7.45
N ILE A 221 5.24 -8.76 -6.39
CA ILE A 221 4.81 -9.47 -5.19
C ILE A 221 4.03 -8.55 -4.26
N ASN A 222 2.88 -9.03 -3.76
CA ASN A 222 2.29 -8.51 -2.53
C ASN A 222 2.85 -9.30 -1.35
N GLN A 223 3.49 -8.61 -0.41
CA GLN A 223 4.10 -9.20 0.78
C GLN A 223 3.07 -9.62 1.83
N LEU A 224 1.88 -9.00 1.78
CA LEU A 224 0.83 -9.19 2.77
C LEU A 224 -0.26 -10.13 2.29
N THR A 225 -1.10 -10.57 3.22
CA THR A 225 -2.39 -11.16 2.88
C THR A 225 -3.28 -10.10 2.21
N SER A 226 -4.12 -10.51 1.27
CA SER A 226 -5.05 -9.61 0.59
C SER A 226 -6.41 -9.53 1.28
N TYR A 227 -6.50 -9.92 2.53
CA TYR A 227 -7.76 -9.92 3.29
C TYR A 227 -7.75 -8.77 4.31
N ILE A 228 -8.93 -8.26 4.65
CA ILE A 228 -9.07 -7.41 5.85
C ILE A 228 -9.12 -8.35 7.05
N ASP A 229 -7.96 -8.80 7.50
CA ASP A 229 -7.78 -9.82 8.55
C ASP A 229 -6.88 -9.36 9.70
N ALA A 230 -6.56 -8.07 9.74
CA ALA A 230 -5.67 -7.45 10.70
C ALA A 230 -4.22 -7.96 10.63
N SER A 231 -3.75 -8.33 9.44
CA SER A 231 -2.35 -8.74 9.24
C SER A 231 -1.36 -7.68 9.68
N ASN A 232 -1.72 -6.41 9.61
CA ASN A 232 -0.93 -5.29 10.15
C ASN A 232 -0.77 -5.33 11.69
N VAL A 233 -1.65 -6.04 12.39
CA VAL A 233 -1.54 -6.29 13.84
C VAL A 233 -0.81 -7.60 14.15
N TYR A 234 -1.03 -8.63 13.33
CA TYR A 234 -0.61 -10.02 13.63
C TYR A 234 0.52 -10.55 12.76
N GLY A 235 0.91 -9.85 11.71
CA GLY A 235 1.84 -10.32 10.68
C GLY A 235 1.16 -11.12 9.57
N SER A 236 1.85 -11.22 8.44
CA SER A 236 1.44 -11.96 7.24
C SER A 236 2.23 -13.27 7.05
N SER A 237 2.89 -13.73 8.10
CA SER A 237 3.60 -15.02 8.16
C SER A 237 3.54 -15.59 9.57
N ARG A 238 3.83 -16.89 9.68
CA ARG A 238 3.93 -17.53 11.00
C ARG A 238 5.03 -16.90 11.86
N HIS A 239 6.18 -16.62 11.26
CA HIS A 239 7.32 -16.01 11.97
C HIS A 239 6.93 -14.65 12.58
N GLU A 240 6.38 -13.74 11.78
CA GLU A 240 5.94 -12.43 12.26
C GLU A 240 4.88 -12.53 13.35
N SER A 241 3.95 -13.48 13.20
CA SER A 241 2.92 -13.70 14.23
C SER A 241 3.48 -14.20 15.55
N GLU A 242 4.50 -15.05 15.52
CA GLU A 242 5.20 -15.54 16.71
C GLU A 242 6.03 -14.43 17.38
N GLU A 243 6.61 -13.52 16.60
CA GLU A 243 7.35 -12.38 17.13
C GLU A 243 6.48 -11.39 17.93
N VAL A 244 5.25 -11.14 17.49
CA VAL A 244 4.35 -10.21 18.19
C VAL A 244 3.56 -10.83 19.32
N ARG A 245 3.50 -12.17 19.44
CA ARG A 245 2.76 -12.88 20.49
C ARG A 245 3.56 -12.98 21.78
N ASP A 246 2.85 -12.96 22.91
CA ASP A 246 3.35 -13.42 24.21
C ASP A 246 3.23 -14.95 24.31
N LEU A 247 4.24 -15.66 23.83
CA LEU A 247 4.30 -17.12 23.87
C LEU A 247 4.71 -17.66 25.25
N ALA A 248 5.14 -16.80 26.18
CA ALA A 248 5.54 -17.20 27.53
C ALA A 248 4.35 -17.48 28.44
N SER A 249 3.17 -16.92 28.11
CA SER A 249 1.94 -17.11 28.89
C SER A 249 0.86 -17.84 28.10
N GLN A 250 -0.01 -18.58 28.81
CA GLN A 250 -1.19 -19.24 28.21
C GLN A 250 -2.42 -18.31 28.17
N ARG A 251 -2.20 -16.99 28.02
CA ARG A 251 -3.26 -15.98 28.06
C ARG A 251 -3.71 -15.49 26.71
N GLY A 252 -3.07 -15.95 25.63
CA GLY A 252 -3.39 -15.56 24.24
C GLY A 252 -3.13 -14.09 23.92
N LEU A 253 -2.21 -13.43 24.66
CA LEU A 253 -1.92 -12.01 24.53
C LEU A 253 -0.89 -11.73 23.42
N LEU A 254 -0.90 -10.50 22.91
CA LEU A 254 0.22 -9.89 22.23
C LEU A 254 1.22 -9.31 23.24
N ARG A 255 2.50 -9.30 22.86
CA ARG A 255 3.60 -8.78 23.70
C ARG A 255 3.40 -7.30 24.00
N GLN A 256 3.71 -6.92 25.24
CA GLN A 256 3.61 -5.55 25.73
C GLN A 256 4.99 -4.93 25.87
N GLY A 257 5.09 -3.66 25.54
CA GLY A 257 6.25 -2.82 25.82
C GLY A 257 6.14 -2.14 27.19
N ILE A 258 6.78 -0.98 27.29
CA ILE A 258 6.77 -0.16 28.50
C ILE A 258 5.35 0.29 28.85
N VAL A 259 5.05 0.32 30.14
CA VAL A 259 3.78 0.84 30.67
C VAL A 259 3.96 2.32 31.00
N GLN A 260 3.13 3.16 30.42
CA GLN A 260 3.13 4.60 30.66
C GLN A 260 2.55 4.94 32.05
N ARG A 261 2.75 6.19 32.50
CA ARG A 261 2.17 6.68 33.77
C ARG A 261 0.65 6.56 33.84
N SER A 262 -0.04 6.56 32.70
CA SER A 262 -1.47 6.30 32.58
C SER A 262 -1.88 4.84 32.90
N GLY A 263 -0.92 3.93 33.13
CA GLY A 263 -1.16 2.50 33.27
C GLY A 263 -1.37 1.75 31.95
N LYS A 264 -1.33 2.43 30.81
CA LYS A 264 -1.54 1.82 29.48
C LYS A 264 -0.21 1.42 28.84
N PRO A 265 -0.07 0.18 28.35
CA PRO A 265 1.17 -0.28 27.70
C PRO A 265 1.34 0.31 26.31
N LEU A 266 2.59 0.50 25.88
CA LEU A 266 2.98 0.74 24.50
C LEU A 266 3.30 -0.60 23.81
N LEU A 267 3.49 -0.56 22.49
CA LEU A 267 4.04 -1.66 21.71
C LEU A 267 5.41 -2.07 22.24
N PRO A 268 5.82 -3.33 22.11
CA PRO A 268 7.18 -3.75 22.45
C PRO A 268 8.18 -3.11 21.47
N PHE A 269 9.43 -2.99 21.89
CA PHE A 269 10.51 -2.57 21.01
C PHE A 269 10.98 -3.73 20.11
N ALA A 270 11.34 -3.40 18.88
CA ALA A 270 12.00 -4.32 17.96
C ALA A 270 13.41 -4.66 18.47
N THR A 271 13.81 -5.94 18.37
CA THR A 271 15.10 -6.45 18.88
C THR A 271 16.13 -6.70 17.78
N GLY A 272 15.70 -6.68 16.50
CA GLY A 272 16.56 -6.87 15.33
C GLY A 272 16.98 -5.55 14.67
N PRO A 273 17.84 -5.60 13.66
CA PRO A 273 18.16 -4.42 12.86
C PRO A 273 16.86 -3.88 12.23
N PRO A 274 16.61 -2.56 12.32
CA PRO A 274 15.41 -1.97 11.75
C PRO A 274 15.44 -2.10 10.24
N THR A 275 14.47 -2.81 9.67
CA THR A 275 14.40 -2.98 8.20
C THR A 275 13.79 -1.77 7.51
N GLU A 276 12.81 -1.10 8.14
CA GLU A 276 12.09 0.03 7.57
C GLU A 276 11.93 1.24 8.50
N CYS A 277 12.55 1.19 9.68
CA CYS A 277 12.57 2.33 10.61
C CYS A 277 13.93 3.05 10.55
N MET A 278 13.98 4.12 9.79
CA MET A 278 15.19 4.91 9.56
C MET A 278 15.32 6.02 10.63
N ARG A 279 15.27 5.65 11.92
CA ARG A 279 15.44 6.61 13.02
C ARG A 279 16.86 7.19 13.07
N ASP A 280 17.00 8.43 13.53
CA ASP A 280 18.30 9.00 13.84
C ASP A 280 18.73 8.59 15.25
N GLU A 281 19.75 7.74 15.33
CA GLU A 281 20.29 7.26 16.61
C GLU A 281 20.99 8.35 17.40
N ASN A 282 21.42 9.44 16.75
CA ASN A 282 22.01 10.60 17.42
C ASN A 282 20.92 11.49 18.04
N GLU A 283 19.70 11.50 17.49
CA GLU A 283 18.57 12.26 18.05
C GLU A 283 18.03 11.57 19.31
N SER A 284 17.92 10.23 19.31
CA SER A 284 17.39 9.47 20.44
C SER A 284 17.84 8.01 20.47
N PRO A 285 18.18 7.46 21.65
CA PRO A 285 18.47 6.05 21.82
C PRO A 285 17.22 5.15 21.80
N ILE A 286 16.00 5.71 21.82
CA ILE A 286 14.75 4.94 21.87
C ILE A 286 14.62 4.09 20.59
N PRO A 287 14.49 2.75 20.72
CA PRO A 287 14.33 1.88 19.57
C PRO A 287 12.99 2.04 18.86
N CYS A 288 12.89 1.46 17.66
CA CYS A 288 11.62 1.33 16.94
C CYS A 288 10.68 0.35 17.65
N PHE A 289 9.38 0.58 17.52
CA PHE A 289 8.37 -0.34 18.00
C PHE A 289 8.22 -1.54 17.06
N LEU A 290 7.84 -2.68 17.63
CA LEU A 290 7.47 -3.90 16.91
C LEU A 290 5.94 -4.00 16.80
N ALA A 291 5.45 -4.26 15.60
CA ALA A 291 4.06 -4.56 15.31
C ALA A 291 3.97 -5.60 14.19
N GLY A 292 2.78 -6.00 13.79
CA GLY A 292 2.57 -6.97 12.71
C GLY A 292 2.92 -6.46 11.30
N ASP A 293 3.11 -5.15 11.14
CA ASP A 293 3.60 -4.54 9.89
C ASP A 293 4.88 -3.76 10.13
N HIS A 294 5.87 -3.94 9.27
CA HIS A 294 7.20 -3.33 9.40
C HIS A 294 7.19 -1.79 9.28
N ARG A 295 6.14 -1.22 8.68
CA ARG A 295 5.95 0.23 8.52
C ARG A 295 5.34 0.91 9.75
N ALA A 296 5.09 0.20 10.84
CA ALA A 296 4.43 0.74 12.04
C ALA A 296 5.07 2.01 12.61
N ASN A 297 6.36 2.24 12.36
CA ASN A 297 7.11 3.43 12.80
C ASN A 297 7.23 4.51 11.72
N GLU A 298 6.58 4.34 10.55
CA GLU A 298 6.72 5.26 9.43
C GLU A 298 6.37 6.69 9.86
N GLN A 299 5.22 6.88 10.55
CA GLN A 299 4.86 8.16 11.16
C GLN A 299 4.04 7.93 12.44
N LEU A 300 3.99 8.96 13.30
CA LEU A 300 3.46 8.84 14.67
C LEU A 300 1.97 8.49 14.75
N GLY A 301 1.13 8.97 13.82
CA GLY A 301 -0.29 8.64 13.77
C GLY A 301 -0.50 7.16 13.44
N LEU A 302 0.33 6.59 12.57
CA LEU A 302 0.30 5.16 12.27
C LEU A 302 0.73 4.33 13.47
N THR A 303 1.81 4.72 14.16
CA THR A 303 2.24 4.05 15.41
C THR A 303 1.14 4.09 16.49
N ALA A 304 0.42 5.22 16.58
CA ALA A 304 -0.73 5.34 17.50
C ALA A 304 -1.85 4.34 17.15
N MET A 305 -2.16 4.16 15.86
CA MET A 305 -3.14 3.15 15.41
C MET A 305 -2.72 1.74 15.78
N HIS A 306 -1.47 1.34 15.47
CA HIS A 306 -0.96 0.02 15.87
C HIS A 306 -1.03 -0.20 17.38
N THR A 307 -0.77 0.83 18.19
CA THR A 307 -0.86 0.77 19.66
C THR A 307 -2.30 0.54 20.12
N VAL A 308 -3.29 1.21 19.51
CA VAL A 308 -4.72 1.01 19.82
C VAL A 308 -5.13 -0.44 19.56
N TRP A 309 -4.80 -0.98 18.39
CA TRP A 309 -5.25 -2.31 17.97
C TRP A 309 -4.55 -3.44 18.72
N PHE A 310 -3.29 -3.28 19.09
CA PHE A 310 -2.61 -4.19 20.01
C PHE A 310 -3.29 -4.23 21.39
N ARG A 311 -3.65 -3.06 21.93
CA ARG A 311 -4.39 -2.97 23.22
C ARG A 311 -5.77 -3.60 23.12
N GLU A 312 -6.47 -3.40 22.02
CA GLU A 312 -7.80 -3.98 21.77
C GLU A 312 -7.75 -5.50 21.74
N HIS A 313 -6.76 -6.09 21.03
CA HIS A 313 -6.56 -7.53 21.09
C HIS A 313 -6.38 -8.02 22.53
N ASN A 314 -5.50 -7.39 23.30
CA ASN A 314 -5.22 -7.81 24.66
C ASN A 314 -6.43 -7.65 25.61
N ARG A 315 -7.24 -6.63 25.39
CA ARG A 315 -8.52 -6.44 26.10
C ARG A 315 -9.48 -7.59 25.79
N ILE A 316 -9.68 -7.92 24.51
CA ILE A 316 -10.57 -9.01 24.07
C ILE A 316 -10.07 -10.35 24.62
N ALA A 317 -8.79 -10.65 24.46
CA ALA A 317 -8.17 -11.89 24.96
C ALA A 317 -8.37 -12.05 26.47
N THR A 318 -8.22 -10.99 27.25
CA THR A 318 -8.45 -10.99 28.70
C THR A 318 -9.91 -11.29 29.05
N GLU A 319 -10.87 -10.70 28.35
CA GLU A 319 -12.29 -10.97 28.57
C GLU A 319 -12.70 -12.39 28.12
N LEU A 320 -12.13 -12.88 27.02
CA LEU A 320 -12.36 -14.26 26.55
C LEU A 320 -11.86 -15.27 27.57
N LEU A 321 -10.68 -15.06 28.16
CA LEU A 321 -10.14 -15.90 29.23
C LEU A 321 -11.04 -15.87 30.47
N ARG A 322 -11.54 -14.69 30.86
CA ARG A 322 -12.45 -14.55 32.00
C ARG A 322 -13.76 -15.33 31.82
N LEU A 323 -14.31 -15.29 30.59
CA LEU A 323 -15.56 -15.99 30.24
C LEU A 323 -15.36 -17.49 30.03
N ASN A 324 -14.18 -17.90 29.59
CA ASN A 324 -13.84 -19.28 29.19
C ASN A 324 -12.51 -19.70 29.84
N PRO A 325 -12.45 -19.88 31.15
CA PRO A 325 -11.19 -20.13 31.86
C PRO A 325 -10.55 -21.50 31.52
N HIS A 326 -11.29 -22.35 30.80
CA HIS A 326 -10.83 -23.67 30.32
C HIS A 326 -10.19 -23.63 28.92
N TRP A 327 -10.21 -22.47 28.22
CA TRP A 327 -9.56 -22.34 26.93
C TRP A 327 -8.05 -22.20 27.10
N ASP A 328 -7.30 -22.81 26.19
CA ASP A 328 -5.85 -22.63 26.09
C ASP A 328 -5.48 -21.28 25.44
N GLY A 329 -4.21 -20.93 25.51
CA GLY A 329 -3.72 -19.65 24.99
C GLY A 329 -3.85 -19.51 23.49
N ASP A 330 -3.75 -20.60 22.72
CA ASP A 330 -3.91 -20.57 21.26
C ASP A 330 -5.38 -20.34 20.88
N THR A 331 -6.31 -21.01 21.55
CA THR A 331 -7.76 -20.79 21.34
C THR A 331 -8.13 -19.33 21.64
N ILE A 332 -7.69 -18.78 22.78
CA ILE A 332 -7.95 -17.38 23.14
C ILE A 332 -7.38 -16.42 22.09
N TYR A 333 -6.14 -16.64 21.66
CA TYR A 333 -5.48 -15.81 20.64
C TYR A 333 -6.24 -15.81 19.32
N HIS A 334 -6.60 -16.98 18.81
CA HIS A 334 -7.30 -17.09 17.52
C HIS A 334 -8.72 -16.55 17.56
N GLU A 335 -9.45 -16.73 18.65
CA GLU A 335 -10.80 -16.13 18.82
C GLU A 335 -10.69 -14.60 18.94
N ALA A 336 -9.73 -14.08 19.70
CA ALA A 336 -9.49 -12.63 19.77
C ALA A 336 -9.09 -12.05 18.40
N ARG A 337 -8.17 -12.70 17.67
CA ARG A 337 -7.77 -12.30 16.31
C ARG A 337 -8.96 -12.26 15.36
N LYS A 338 -9.84 -13.25 15.41
CA LYS A 338 -11.05 -13.31 14.59
C LYS A 338 -11.98 -12.13 14.87
N ILE A 339 -12.15 -11.75 16.14
CA ILE A 339 -12.99 -10.61 16.54
C ILE A 339 -12.35 -9.30 16.05
N VAL A 340 -11.05 -9.11 16.21
CA VAL A 340 -10.33 -7.90 15.74
C VAL A 340 -10.45 -7.76 14.21
N GLY A 341 -10.25 -8.84 13.46
CA GLY A 341 -10.45 -8.81 12.00
C GLY A 341 -11.88 -8.42 11.62
N ALA A 342 -12.89 -8.95 12.33
CA ALA A 342 -14.28 -8.58 12.11
C ALA A 342 -14.58 -7.11 12.46
N GLN A 343 -13.95 -6.55 13.51
CA GLN A 343 -14.06 -5.12 13.83
C GLN A 343 -13.48 -4.26 12.70
N MET A 344 -12.30 -4.61 12.17
CA MET A 344 -11.71 -3.87 11.05
C MET A 344 -12.59 -3.92 9.79
N GLN A 345 -13.16 -5.07 9.46
CA GLN A 345 -14.12 -5.21 8.36
C GLN A 345 -15.35 -4.34 8.58
N HIS A 346 -15.92 -4.38 9.78
CA HIS A 346 -17.11 -3.59 10.12
C HIS A 346 -16.86 -2.08 10.00
N ILE A 347 -15.78 -1.58 10.56
CA ILE A 347 -15.40 -0.16 10.47
C ILE A 347 -15.18 0.23 9.02
N THR A 348 -14.50 -0.60 8.24
CA THR A 348 -14.22 -0.32 6.83
C THR A 348 -15.49 -0.20 6.02
N TYR A 349 -16.39 -1.20 6.06
CA TYR A 349 -17.55 -1.23 5.17
C TYR A 349 -18.73 -0.37 5.67
N ASN A 350 -18.89 -0.21 6.98
CA ASN A 350 -20.04 0.50 7.53
C ASN A 350 -19.76 1.95 7.93
N HIS A 351 -18.48 2.30 8.20
CA HIS A 351 -18.13 3.63 8.67
C HIS A 351 -17.20 4.40 7.72
N TRP A 352 -16.14 3.76 7.22
CA TRP A 352 -15.11 4.44 6.42
C TRP A 352 -15.46 4.55 4.94
N LEU A 353 -15.75 3.43 4.26
CA LEU A 353 -16.08 3.41 2.83
C LEU A 353 -17.26 4.30 2.46
N PRO A 354 -18.36 4.38 3.24
CA PRO A 354 -19.46 5.30 2.94
C PRO A 354 -19.04 6.77 2.92
N LYS A 355 -18.06 7.17 3.73
CA LYS A 355 -17.53 8.54 3.78
C LYS A 355 -16.60 8.85 2.61
N ILE A 356 -15.83 7.85 2.17
CA ILE A 356 -14.93 7.97 1.02
C ILE A 356 -15.70 7.96 -0.30
N MET A 357 -16.63 7.02 -0.47
CA MET A 357 -17.26 6.71 -1.75
C MET A 357 -18.61 7.42 -1.95
N GLY A 358 -19.28 7.83 -0.87
CA GLY A 358 -20.63 8.37 -0.93
C GLY A 358 -21.67 7.37 -1.45
N ASP A 359 -22.86 7.85 -1.74
CA ASP A 359 -23.96 6.99 -2.23
C ASP A 359 -23.70 6.42 -3.62
N ALA A 360 -23.02 7.17 -4.48
CA ALA A 360 -22.67 6.70 -5.82
C ALA A 360 -21.75 5.45 -5.77
N GLY A 361 -20.71 5.49 -4.94
CA GLY A 361 -19.81 4.37 -4.77
C GLY A 361 -20.46 3.18 -4.05
N ARG A 362 -21.34 3.41 -3.08
CA ARG A 362 -22.13 2.35 -2.45
C ARG A 362 -22.96 1.57 -3.48
N LYS A 363 -23.58 2.27 -4.43
CA LYS A 363 -24.33 1.63 -5.52
C LYS A 363 -23.44 0.77 -6.43
N LEU A 364 -22.18 1.20 -6.67
CA LEU A 364 -21.22 0.41 -7.46
C LEU A 364 -20.79 -0.88 -6.75
N ILE A 365 -20.58 -0.84 -5.44
CA ILE A 365 -20.27 -2.03 -4.64
C ILE A 365 -21.50 -2.96 -4.59
N GLY A 366 -22.71 -2.39 -4.50
CA GLY A 366 -23.97 -3.12 -4.41
C GLY A 366 -24.15 -3.84 -3.07
N ASP A 367 -25.24 -4.59 -2.94
CA ASP A 367 -25.56 -5.32 -1.73
C ASP A 367 -24.67 -6.57 -1.56
N TYR A 368 -24.48 -6.96 -0.30
CA TYR A 368 -23.75 -8.19 0.02
C TYR A 368 -24.68 -9.39 -0.03
N HIS A 369 -24.35 -10.38 -0.86
CA HIS A 369 -25.14 -11.60 -1.06
C HIS A 369 -24.48 -12.84 -0.47
N GLY A 370 -23.45 -12.68 0.34
CA GLY A 370 -22.69 -13.77 0.93
C GLY A 370 -21.36 -14.02 0.26
N TYR A 371 -20.58 -14.92 0.86
CA TYR A 371 -19.27 -15.33 0.35
C TYR A 371 -19.39 -16.10 -0.97
N ASN A 372 -18.53 -15.75 -1.92
CA ASN A 372 -18.40 -16.45 -3.19
C ASN A 372 -16.97 -16.95 -3.39
N PRO A 373 -16.71 -18.28 -3.30
CA PRO A 373 -15.38 -18.85 -3.44
C PRO A 373 -14.75 -18.66 -4.83
N ASN A 374 -15.55 -18.30 -5.84
CA ASN A 374 -15.08 -18.03 -7.19
C ASN A 374 -14.61 -16.57 -7.40
N ILE A 375 -14.67 -15.73 -6.36
CA ILE A 375 -14.17 -14.37 -6.40
C ILE A 375 -12.77 -14.34 -5.78
N ASN A 376 -11.78 -13.96 -6.59
CA ASN A 376 -10.42 -13.77 -6.11
C ASN A 376 -10.31 -12.43 -5.35
N ALA A 377 -10.05 -12.51 -4.04
CA ALA A 377 -9.86 -11.35 -3.16
C ALA A 377 -8.48 -10.69 -3.31
N GLY A 378 -7.58 -11.25 -4.12
CA GLY A 378 -6.23 -10.71 -4.35
C GLY A 378 -6.24 -9.22 -4.72
N ILE A 379 -5.21 -8.49 -4.25
CA ILE A 379 -5.13 -7.04 -4.46
C ILE A 379 -4.77 -6.73 -5.92
N LEU A 380 -5.50 -5.79 -6.50
CA LEU A 380 -5.28 -5.29 -7.85
C LEU A 380 -4.01 -4.44 -7.90
N ASN A 381 -3.14 -4.68 -8.88
CA ASN A 381 -1.90 -3.91 -9.04
C ASN A 381 -2.17 -2.40 -9.22
N ALA A 382 -3.19 -2.03 -10.00
CA ALA A 382 -3.60 -0.63 -10.15
C ALA A 382 -4.18 -0.02 -8.87
N PHE A 383 -4.78 -0.83 -7.98
CA PHE A 383 -5.25 -0.39 -6.67
C PHE A 383 -4.06 -0.03 -5.77
N ALA A 384 -3.14 -0.96 -5.54
CA ALA A 384 -1.96 -0.77 -4.69
C ALA A 384 -1.03 0.34 -5.20
N THR A 385 -0.86 0.42 -6.53
CA THR A 385 0.14 1.29 -7.15
C THR A 385 -0.36 2.71 -7.41
N ALA A 386 -1.66 2.89 -7.60
CA ALA A 386 -2.23 4.19 -7.96
C ALA A 386 -3.52 4.53 -7.19
N ALA A 387 -4.56 3.70 -7.24
CA ALA A 387 -5.88 4.08 -6.78
C ALA A 387 -5.93 4.30 -5.26
N PHE A 388 -5.39 3.38 -4.46
CA PHE A 388 -5.44 3.51 -3.00
C PHE A 388 -4.48 4.57 -2.46
N ARG A 389 -3.52 5.01 -3.28
CA ARG A 389 -2.63 6.15 -2.99
C ARG A 389 -3.33 7.51 -2.99
N PHE A 390 -4.62 7.57 -3.32
CA PHE A 390 -5.41 8.80 -3.19
C PHE A 390 -5.38 9.38 -1.77
N GLY A 391 -5.22 8.53 -0.75
CA GLY A 391 -5.06 8.92 0.64
C GLY A 391 -3.94 9.93 0.88
N HIS A 392 -2.90 9.95 0.03
CA HIS A 392 -1.82 10.94 0.09
C HIS A 392 -2.32 12.38 -0.10
N THR A 393 -3.45 12.57 -0.81
CA THR A 393 -4.07 13.89 -1.00
C THR A 393 -4.81 14.39 0.24
N LEU A 394 -5.05 13.54 1.23
CA LEU A 394 -5.80 13.84 2.46
C LEU A 394 -4.88 14.11 3.67
N ILE A 395 -3.56 14.03 3.49
CA ILE A 395 -2.59 14.17 4.59
C ILE A 395 -2.37 15.64 4.92
N ASN A 396 -2.53 15.98 6.20
CA ASN A 396 -2.17 17.31 6.73
C ASN A 396 -0.64 17.49 6.81
N PRO A 397 -0.11 18.70 6.60
CA PRO A 397 1.31 18.98 6.74
C PRO A 397 1.79 19.00 8.20
N ILE A 398 0.86 18.98 9.16
CA ILE A 398 1.12 19.05 10.60
C ILE A 398 0.33 17.93 11.28
N LEU A 399 0.98 17.21 12.20
CA LEU A 399 0.32 16.34 13.17
C LEU A 399 0.02 17.15 14.42
N TYR A 400 -1.27 17.28 14.73
CA TYR A 400 -1.74 17.98 15.91
C TYR A 400 -1.66 17.08 17.13
N ARG A 401 -1.16 17.62 18.26
CA ARG A 401 -1.11 16.95 19.55
C ARG A 401 -1.84 17.78 20.58
N LEU A 402 -2.92 17.21 21.13
CA LEU A 402 -3.87 17.91 21.99
C LEU A 402 -3.97 17.23 23.36
N ASP A 403 -4.10 18.03 24.41
CA ASP A 403 -4.37 17.58 25.77
C ASP A 403 -5.83 17.19 25.99
N GLU A 404 -6.23 16.89 27.23
CA GLU A 404 -7.61 16.52 27.57
C GLU A 404 -8.64 17.63 27.38
N HIS A 405 -8.19 18.89 27.23
CA HIS A 405 -9.01 20.07 26.95
C HIS A 405 -8.97 20.47 25.48
N PHE A 406 -8.39 19.62 24.63
CA PHE A 406 -8.15 19.89 23.20
C PHE A 406 -7.31 21.16 22.94
N GLN A 407 -6.41 21.49 23.87
CA GLN A 407 -5.40 22.53 23.70
C GLN A 407 -4.06 21.88 23.29
N PRO A 408 -3.16 22.60 22.63
CA PRO A 408 -1.83 22.08 22.30
C PRO A 408 -1.09 21.60 23.56
N ILE A 409 -0.46 20.42 23.50
CA ILE A 409 0.43 19.95 24.58
C ILE A 409 1.67 20.85 24.68
N PRO A 410 2.42 20.82 25.80
CA PRO A 410 3.63 21.67 25.97
C PRO A 410 4.67 21.51 24.88
N GLN A 411 4.80 20.32 24.27
CA GLN A 411 5.72 20.04 23.17
C GLN A 411 5.21 20.56 21.81
N GLY A 412 3.97 21.04 21.75
CA GLY A 412 3.34 21.59 20.56
C GLY A 412 2.98 20.56 19.49
N HIS A 413 2.57 21.05 18.33
CA HIS A 413 2.30 20.24 17.14
C HIS A 413 3.60 19.90 16.41
N ILE A 414 3.54 18.95 15.48
CA ILE A 414 4.73 18.47 14.74
C ILE A 414 4.50 18.63 13.24
N SER A 415 5.45 19.30 12.56
CA SER A 415 5.53 19.26 11.09
C SER A 415 5.75 17.82 10.62
N LEU A 416 5.08 17.43 9.54
CA LEU A 416 5.05 16.03 9.09
C LEU A 416 6.45 15.45 8.83
N HIS A 417 7.38 16.24 8.21
CA HIS A 417 8.73 15.76 7.94
C HIS A 417 9.53 15.39 9.21
N ARG A 418 9.15 15.92 10.40
CA ARG A 418 9.74 15.60 11.70
C ARG A 418 9.02 14.49 12.45
N ALA A 419 7.89 14.01 11.92
CA ALA A 419 7.07 12.97 12.51
C ALA A 419 7.42 11.57 12.00
N PHE A 420 8.24 11.46 10.96
CA PHE A 420 8.70 10.19 10.41
C PHE A 420 9.78 9.58 11.29
N PHE A 421 9.71 8.26 11.48
CA PHE A 421 10.71 7.44 12.17
C PHE A 421 11.18 8.00 13.52
N SER A 422 10.26 8.56 14.32
CA SER A 422 10.56 9.20 15.60
C SER A 422 9.81 8.59 16.79
N PRO A 423 9.98 7.28 17.09
CA PRO A 423 9.25 6.59 18.16
C PRO A 423 9.45 7.22 19.53
N PHE A 424 10.58 7.90 19.77
CA PHE A 424 10.87 8.57 21.03
C PHE A 424 9.83 9.62 21.41
N ARG A 425 9.14 10.23 20.45
CA ARG A 425 8.10 11.23 20.73
C ARG A 425 6.87 10.61 21.40
N ILE A 426 6.56 9.35 21.06
CA ILE A 426 5.51 8.62 21.78
C ILE A 426 5.95 8.29 23.20
N VAL A 427 7.20 7.84 23.36
CA VAL A 427 7.71 7.45 24.68
C VAL A 427 7.81 8.66 25.63
N ASN A 428 8.34 9.79 25.13
CA ASN A 428 8.76 10.92 25.95
C ASN A 428 7.78 12.10 25.93
N GLU A 429 6.87 12.18 24.95
CA GLU A 429 6.07 13.38 24.68
C GLU A 429 4.55 13.11 24.79
N GLY A 430 4.13 12.35 25.82
CA GLY A 430 2.72 12.19 26.19
C GLY A 430 2.01 10.95 25.66
N GLY A 431 2.71 10.05 24.97
CA GLY A 431 2.12 8.81 24.45
C GLY A 431 1.30 9.02 23.18
N ILE A 432 0.30 8.16 22.99
CA ILE A 432 -0.56 8.19 21.80
C ILE A 432 -1.79 9.08 21.97
N ASP A 433 -2.24 9.35 23.18
CA ASP A 433 -3.50 10.05 23.44
C ASP A 433 -3.54 11.45 22.80
N PRO A 434 -2.47 12.29 22.88
CA PRO A 434 -2.45 13.58 22.20
C PRO A 434 -2.57 13.48 20.67
N LEU A 435 -1.96 12.46 20.07
CA LEU A 435 -2.03 12.20 18.63
C LEU A 435 -3.44 11.79 18.21
N LEU A 436 -4.08 10.90 18.99
CA LEU A 436 -5.45 10.46 18.72
C LEU A 436 -6.43 11.63 18.83
N ARG A 437 -6.29 12.51 19.85
CA ARG A 437 -7.12 13.72 19.93
C ARG A 437 -6.92 14.63 18.73
N GLY A 438 -5.70 14.80 18.24
CA GLY A 438 -5.43 15.53 17.00
C GLY A 438 -6.10 14.92 15.79
N LEU A 439 -6.02 13.59 15.63
CA LEU A 439 -6.65 12.88 14.53
C LEU A 439 -8.18 12.98 14.54
N PHE A 440 -8.80 12.92 15.71
CA PHE A 440 -10.27 13.03 15.87
C PHE A 440 -10.78 14.47 15.94
N GLY A 441 -9.99 15.40 16.46
CA GLY A 441 -10.40 16.76 16.75
C GLY A 441 -10.11 17.78 15.65
N VAL A 442 -9.24 17.46 14.68
CA VAL A 442 -8.81 18.40 13.64
C VAL A 442 -9.28 17.92 12.27
N ALA A 443 -9.77 18.86 11.46
CA ALA A 443 -10.16 18.59 10.08
C ALA A 443 -9.01 18.00 9.26
N GLY A 444 -9.31 17.00 8.45
CA GLY A 444 -8.38 16.49 7.43
C GLY A 444 -8.20 17.49 6.30
N LYS A 445 -7.20 17.25 5.43
CA LYS A 445 -7.06 18.02 4.21
C LYS A 445 -8.09 17.55 3.17
N MET A 446 -8.80 18.50 2.58
CA MET A 446 -9.66 18.25 1.42
C MET A 446 -8.80 18.01 0.17
N ARG A 447 -9.18 17.06 -0.67
CA ARG A 447 -8.64 16.95 -2.02
C ARG A 447 -9.32 17.98 -2.93
N VAL A 448 -8.55 18.89 -3.46
CA VAL A 448 -8.96 19.86 -4.48
C VAL A 448 -8.06 19.65 -5.69
N SER A 449 -8.59 19.70 -6.91
CA SER A 449 -7.82 19.37 -8.14
C SER A 449 -6.58 20.26 -8.37
N THR A 450 -6.51 21.41 -7.70
CA THR A 450 -5.34 22.33 -7.68
C THR A 450 -4.51 22.26 -6.40
N GLN A 451 -4.90 21.46 -5.39
CA GLN A 451 -4.25 21.33 -4.08
C GLN A 451 -4.17 19.84 -3.70
N LEU A 452 -3.28 19.09 -4.34
CA LEU A 452 -3.24 17.64 -4.22
C LEU A 452 -2.40 17.16 -3.03
N LEU A 453 -1.08 17.19 -3.11
CA LEU A 453 -0.20 16.78 -2.02
C LEU A 453 0.49 17.99 -1.40
N ASN A 454 0.47 18.09 -0.07
CA ASN A 454 1.22 19.15 0.63
C ASN A 454 2.74 19.00 0.43
N THR A 455 3.48 20.11 0.55
CA THR A 455 4.93 20.16 0.25
C THR A 455 5.79 19.39 1.25
N GLU A 456 5.28 19.01 2.42
CA GLU A 456 5.97 18.08 3.31
C GLU A 456 6.21 16.72 2.65
N LEU A 457 5.27 16.27 1.78
CA LEU A 457 5.33 15.02 1.05
C LEU A 457 6.12 15.12 -0.27
N THR A 458 6.07 16.27 -0.94
CA THR A 458 6.72 16.44 -2.26
C THR A 458 8.11 17.05 -2.18
N GLU A 459 8.43 17.79 -1.10
CA GLU A 459 9.70 18.49 -0.95
C GLU A 459 10.55 18.02 0.24
N ARG A 460 9.93 17.39 1.27
CA ARG A 460 10.60 17.08 2.55
C ARG A 460 10.41 15.64 3.02
N LEU A 461 9.87 14.76 2.14
CA LEU A 461 9.65 13.38 2.54
C LEU A 461 10.96 12.73 2.99
N PHE A 462 10.97 12.21 4.21
CA PHE A 462 12.11 11.55 4.87
C PHE A 462 13.41 12.36 4.85
N SER A 463 13.30 13.69 4.87
CA SER A 463 14.46 14.60 4.82
C SER A 463 15.40 14.47 6.02
N MET A 464 14.93 13.90 7.14
CA MET A 464 15.76 13.61 8.32
C MET A 464 16.56 12.31 8.16
N ALA A 465 16.12 11.41 7.29
CA ALA A 465 16.72 10.09 7.08
C ALA A 465 17.59 10.00 5.80
N HIS A 466 17.42 10.92 4.87
CA HIS A 466 18.11 10.91 3.58
C HIS A 466 18.79 12.26 3.30
N SER A 467 19.99 12.19 2.71
CA SER A 467 20.73 13.38 2.26
C SER A 467 20.01 14.17 1.16
N VAL A 468 19.19 13.48 0.36
CA VAL A 468 18.28 14.06 -0.63
C VAL A 468 16.87 13.71 -0.24
N ALA A 469 16.07 14.70 0.13
CA ALA A 469 14.66 14.49 0.46
C ALA A 469 13.90 13.87 -0.72
N LEU A 470 12.98 12.96 -0.44
CA LEU A 470 12.19 12.28 -1.45
C LEU A 470 10.97 13.11 -1.87
N ASP A 471 10.31 12.67 -2.94
CA ASP A 471 9.08 13.22 -3.48
C ASP A 471 8.06 12.09 -3.66
N LEU A 472 7.05 12.05 -2.80
CA LEU A 472 6.06 10.97 -2.79
C LEU A 472 5.27 10.90 -4.10
N ALA A 473 4.92 12.05 -4.70
CA ALA A 473 4.18 12.08 -5.95
C ALA A 473 5.01 11.53 -7.12
N ALA A 474 6.27 11.96 -7.21
CA ALA A 474 7.19 11.45 -8.22
C ALA A 474 7.45 9.95 -8.05
N MET A 475 7.58 9.47 -6.80
CA MET A 475 7.73 8.04 -6.51
C MET A 475 6.48 7.24 -6.91
N ASN A 476 5.27 7.76 -6.71
CA ASN A 476 4.03 7.08 -7.10
C ASN A 476 3.93 6.93 -8.63
N ILE A 477 4.29 7.97 -9.38
CA ILE A 477 4.33 7.92 -10.85
C ILE A 477 5.37 6.90 -11.31
N GLN A 478 6.58 6.96 -10.75
CA GLN A 478 7.67 6.04 -11.08
C GLN A 478 7.29 4.59 -10.77
N ARG A 479 6.58 4.34 -9.66
CA ARG A 479 6.08 3.01 -9.29
C ARG A 479 5.04 2.48 -10.27
N GLY A 480 4.13 3.31 -10.75
CA GLY A 480 3.20 2.93 -11.82
C GLY A 480 3.91 2.48 -13.09
N ARG A 481 4.96 3.19 -13.49
CA ARG A 481 5.80 2.84 -14.64
C ARG A 481 6.62 1.58 -14.41
N ASP A 482 7.18 1.39 -13.20
CA ASP A 482 7.87 0.16 -12.80
C ASP A 482 6.96 -1.07 -12.85
N HIS A 483 5.70 -0.92 -12.43
CA HIS A 483 4.71 -2.00 -12.43
C HIS A 483 4.05 -2.21 -13.80
N GLY A 484 4.42 -1.44 -14.81
CA GLY A 484 3.81 -1.52 -16.15
C GLY A 484 2.30 -1.24 -16.12
N ILE A 485 1.87 -0.30 -15.28
CA ILE A 485 0.45 0.10 -15.18
C ILE A 485 0.05 0.79 -16.48
N PRO A 486 -1.03 0.36 -17.16
CA PRO A 486 -1.57 1.02 -18.35
C PRO A 486 -1.91 2.50 -18.12
N PRO A 487 -1.96 3.32 -19.17
CA PRO A 487 -2.36 4.71 -19.07
C PRO A 487 -3.78 4.89 -18.56
N TYR A 488 -4.06 6.06 -18.00
CA TYR A 488 -5.35 6.44 -17.44
C TYR A 488 -6.53 6.18 -18.39
N ASN A 489 -6.35 6.45 -19.68
CA ASN A 489 -7.41 6.33 -20.69
C ASN A 489 -7.93 4.89 -20.84
N ASP A 490 -7.08 3.89 -20.63
CA ASP A 490 -7.45 2.47 -20.66
C ASP A 490 -8.36 2.12 -19.48
N TYR A 491 -8.11 2.71 -18.31
CA TYR A 491 -8.97 2.55 -17.13
C TYR A 491 -10.29 3.30 -17.25
N ARG A 492 -10.33 4.43 -17.95
CA ARG A 492 -11.60 5.08 -18.29
C ARG A 492 -12.48 4.11 -19.07
N THR A 493 -11.93 3.49 -20.10
CA THR A 493 -12.64 2.49 -20.91
C THR A 493 -13.09 1.29 -20.06
N PHE A 494 -12.22 0.78 -19.20
CA PHE A 494 -12.57 -0.28 -18.24
C PHE A 494 -13.76 0.12 -17.33
N CYS A 495 -13.82 1.38 -16.93
CA CYS A 495 -14.88 1.93 -16.08
C CYS A 495 -16.12 2.41 -16.86
N ASN A 496 -16.26 2.04 -18.13
CA ASN A 496 -17.34 2.47 -19.02
C ASN A 496 -17.43 4.01 -19.22
N LEU A 497 -16.31 4.72 -19.04
CA LEU A 497 -16.18 6.12 -19.39
C LEU A 497 -15.65 6.24 -20.83
N THR A 498 -15.98 7.36 -21.48
CA THR A 498 -15.52 7.60 -22.85
C THR A 498 -14.00 7.72 -22.91
N SER A 499 -13.37 7.01 -23.86
CA SER A 499 -11.96 7.18 -24.18
C SER A 499 -11.70 8.58 -24.72
N ALA A 500 -10.81 9.32 -24.05
CA ALA A 500 -10.48 10.69 -24.44
C ALA A 500 -9.48 10.68 -25.61
N GLN A 501 -9.80 11.39 -26.69
CA GLN A 501 -8.91 11.62 -27.85
C GLN A 501 -8.22 12.98 -27.76
N SER A 502 -8.83 13.92 -27.05
CA SER A 502 -8.31 15.26 -26.77
C SER A 502 -8.43 15.56 -25.29
N PHE A 503 -7.69 16.57 -24.80
CA PHE A 503 -7.82 17.01 -23.40
C PHE A 503 -9.16 17.69 -23.12
N ASP A 504 -9.86 18.17 -24.14
CA ASP A 504 -11.21 18.72 -23.97
C ASP A 504 -12.26 17.63 -23.70
N ASP A 505 -12.03 16.40 -24.15
CA ASP A 505 -12.89 15.26 -23.84
C ASP A 505 -12.88 14.92 -22.34
N LEU A 506 -11.89 15.40 -21.58
CA LEU A 506 -11.78 15.23 -20.13
C LEU A 506 -12.53 16.32 -19.34
N ARG A 507 -13.21 17.26 -19.98
CA ARG A 507 -13.83 18.43 -19.32
C ARG A 507 -14.92 18.08 -18.32
N ASN A 508 -15.54 16.92 -18.43
CA ASN A 508 -16.58 16.48 -17.49
C ASN A 508 -15.98 15.94 -16.17
N GLU A 509 -14.81 15.32 -16.23
CA GLU A 509 -14.14 14.72 -15.08
C GLU A 509 -13.04 15.63 -14.50
N ILE A 510 -12.50 16.54 -15.33
CA ILE A 510 -11.49 17.54 -14.93
C ILE A 510 -11.97 18.89 -15.45
N GLN A 511 -12.86 19.55 -14.69
CA GLN A 511 -13.55 20.77 -15.14
C GLN A 511 -12.60 21.96 -15.22
N ASN A 512 -11.57 22.02 -14.35
CA ASN A 512 -10.62 23.12 -14.35
C ASN A 512 -9.76 23.13 -15.64
N PRO A 513 -9.87 24.15 -16.51
CA PRO A 513 -9.14 24.21 -17.76
C PRO A 513 -7.62 24.32 -17.56
N GLN A 514 -7.17 24.95 -16.46
CA GLN A 514 -5.75 25.07 -16.16
C GLN A 514 -5.12 23.71 -15.82
N VAL A 515 -5.87 22.82 -15.17
CA VAL A 515 -5.41 21.45 -14.88
C VAL A 515 -5.29 20.65 -16.17
N ARG A 516 -6.28 20.76 -17.11
CA ARG A 516 -6.21 20.12 -18.42
C ARG A 516 -5.04 20.66 -19.26
N GLU A 517 -4.80 21.96 -19.24
CA GLU A 517 -3.67 22.58 -19.92
C GLU A 517 -2.31 22.10 -19.37
N LYS A 518 -2.17 21.97 -18.03
CA LYS A 518 -0.99 21.39 -17.42
C LYS A 518 -0.75 19.96 -17.89
N LEU A 519 -1.81 19.12 -17.89
CA LEU A 519 -1.73 17.75 -18.41
C LEU A 519 -1.33 17.73 -19.87
N GLN A 520 -1.88 18.61 -20.70
CA GLN A 520 -1.53 18.71 -22.12
C GLN A 520 -0.05 19.07 -22.33
N ARG A 521 0.44 20.06 -21.60
CA ARG A 521 1.86 20.46 -21.68
C ARG A 521 2.81 19.34 -21.23
N LEU A 522 2.40 18.55 -20.24
CA LEU A 522 3.21 17.44 -19.72
C LEU A 522 3.19 16.22 -20.63
N TYR A 523 2.03 15.77 -21.07
CA TYR A 523 1.86 14.47 -21.72
C TYR A 523 1.64 14.52 -23.23
N GLY A 524 1.28 15.68 -23.78
CA GLY A 524 1.03 15.88 -25.22
C GLY A 524 -0.24 15.24 -25.75
N THR A 525 -0.66 14.11 -25.22
CA THR A 525 -1.90 13.39 -25.57
C THR A 525 -2.53 12.72 -24.33
N PRO A 526 -3.88 12.62 -24.24
CA PRO A 526 -4.54 11.88 -23.15
C PRO A 526 -4.15 10.41 -23.07
N LEU A 527 -3.72 9.83 -24.20
CA LEU A 527 -3.31 8.42 -24.28
C LEU A 527 -2.03 8.10 -23.48
N ASN A 528 -1.28 9.10 -23.06
CA ASN A 528 -0.02 8.95 -22.35
C ASN A 528 -0.11 9.24 -20.84
N ILE A 529 -1.25 9.73 -20.35
CA ILE A 529 -1.35 10.19 -18.96
C ILE A 529 -1.17 9.00 -18.01
N ASP A 530 -0.17 9.07 -17.12
CA ASP A 530 0.00 8.08 -16.05
C ASP A 530 -1.25 8.01 -15.18
N LEU A 531 -1.59 6.81 -14.69
CA LEU A 531 -2.83 6.58 -13.96
C LEU A 531 -2.89 7.45 -12.69
N PHE A 532 -1.86 7.45 -11.84
CA PHE A 532 -1.89 8.15 -10.54
C PHE A 532 -2.21 9.65 -10.67
N PRO A 533 -1.48 10.47 -11.45
CA PRO A 533 -1.75 11.90 -11.52
C PRO A 533 -3.13 12.21 -12.12
N ALA A 534 -3.62 11.40 -13.06
CA ALA A 534 -4.94 11.60 -13.62
C ALA A 534 -6.06 11.30 -12.64
N LEU A 535 -5.96 10.21 -11.87
CA LEU A 535 -6.92 9.89 -10.80
C LEU A 535 -6.98 11.00 -9.75
N MET A 536 -5.84 11.64 -9.45
CA MET A 536 -5.80 12.75 -8.50
C MET A 536 -6.37 14.05 -9.10
N ALA A 537 -6.26 14.25 -10.41
CA ALA A 537 -6.75 15.45 -11.10
C ALA A 537 -8.27 15.44 -11.32
N GLU A 538 -8.93 14.29 -11.32
CA GLU A 538 -10.39 14.20 -11.45
C GLU A 538 -11.10 14.99 -10.36
N ASP A 539 -12.17 15.70 -10.71
CA ASP A 539 -13.05 16.35 -9.75
C ASP A 539 -13.84 15.30 -8.94
N LEU A 540 -14.22 15.69 -7.72
CA LEU A 540 -14.91 14.78 -6.82
C LEU A 540 -16.35 14.54 -7.29
N VAL A 541 -16.75 13.27 -7.29
CA VAL A 541 -18.18 12.91 -7.38
C VAL A 541 -18.91 13.47 -6.14
N PRO A 542 -20.06 14.14 -6.31
CA PRO A 542 -20.78 14.73 -5.19
C PRO A 542 -20.99 13.78 -4.01
N GLY A 543 -20.70 14.25 -2.80
CA GLY A 543 -20.80 13.46 -1.57
C GLY A 543 -19.68 12.44 -1.36
N SER A 544 -18.66 12.40 -2.23
CA SER A 544 -17.52 11.49 -2.10
C SER A 544 -16.18 12.24 -1.99
N ARG A 545 -15.09 11.50 -1.79
CA ARG A 545 -13.70 12.02 -1.85
C ARG A 545 -12.96 11.50 -3.09
N LEU A 546 -13.69 11.00 -4.08
CA LEU A 546 -13.15 10.29 -5.25
C LEU A 546 -13.68 10.92 -6.55
N GLY A 547 -12.83 10.90 -7.58
CA GLY A 547 -13.27 11.09 -8.96
C GLY A 547 -13.89 9.81 -9.53
N PRO A 548 -14.53 9.87 -10.72
CA PRO A 548 -15.32 8.76 -11.26
C PRO A 548 -14.47 7.51 -11.59
N THR A 549 -13.30 7.65 -12.20
CA THR A 549 -12.43 6.50 -12.50
C THR A 549 -11.85 5.91 -11.23
N LEU A 550 -11.42 6.77 -10.29
CA LEU A 550 -10.92 6.33 -9.00
C LEU A 550 -11.99 5.58 -8.20
N MET A 551 -13.22 6.07 -8.20
CA MET A 551 -14.37 5.42 -7.55
C MET A 551 -14.65 4.02 -8.12
N CYS A 552 -14.59 3.87 -9.44
CA CYS A 552 -14.74 2.59 -10.12
C CYS A 552 -13.66 1.58 -9.68
N LEU A 553 -12.39 2.00 -9.64
CA LEU A 553 -11.27 1.13 -9.25
C LEU A 553 -11.36 0.70 -7.78
N LEU A 554 -11.70 1.62 -6.88
CA LEU A 554 -11.93 1.30 -5.47
C LEU A 554 -13.13 0.35 -5.29
N ALA A 555 -14.24 0.61 -6.00
CA ALA A 555 -15.40 -0.29 -5.96
C ALA A 555 -15.05 -1.69 -6.44
N ALA A 556 -14.27 -1.81 -7.52
CA ALA A 556 -13.83 -3.10 -8.05
C ALA A 556 -13.01 -3.89 -7.02
N GLN A 557 -12.12 -3.24 -6.27
CA GLN A 557 -11.32 -3.91 -5.24
C GLN A 557 -12.16 -4.24 -4.00
N PHE A 558 -12.83 -3.26 -3.41
CA PHE A 558 -13.57 -3.48 -2.16
C PHE A 558 -14.73 -4.46 -2.31
N LYS A 559 -15.37 -4.51 -3.50
CA LYS A 559 -16.35 -5.55 -3.79
C LYS A 559 -15.72 -6.95 -3.77
N ARG A 560 -14.55 -7.14 -4.40
CA ARG A 560 -13.82 -8.42 -4.38
C ARG A 560 -13.39 -8.82 -2.98
N LEU A 561 -12.87 -7.87 -2.20
CA LEU A 561 -12.49 -8.10 -0.80
C LEU A 561 -13.70 -8.55 0.04
N ARG A 562 -14.86 -7.92 -0.14
CA ARG A 562 -16.07 -8.26 0.59
C ARG A 562 -16.63 -9.61 0.20
N ASP A 563 -16.82 -9.84 -1.10
CA ASP A 563 -17.53 -11.00 -1.62
C ASP A 563 -16.63 -12.26 -1.68
N GLY A 564 -15.31 -12.07 -1.81
CA GLY A 564 -14.30 -13.14 -1.81
C GLY A 564 -13.75 -13.49 -0.42
N THR A 565 -14.31 -12.92 0.65
CA THR A 565 -13.88 -13.13 2.03
C THR A 565 -14.90 -13.94 2.82
N GLY A 566 -14.48 -15.07 3.41
CA GLY A 566 -15.40 -16.05 4.01
C GLY A 566 -15.99 -15.71 5.38
N GLU A 567 -15.42 -14.78 6.14
CA GLU A 567 -15.78 -14.57 7.56
C GLU A 567 -17.01 -13.68 7.81
N LEU A 568 -17.41 -12.85 6.86
CA LEU A 568 -18.63 -12.03 6.97
C LEU A 568 -19.93 -12.87 7.04
N THR A 569 -19.83 -14.19 6.86
CA THR A 569 -20.98 -15.10 6.65
C THR A 569 -21.43 -15.84 7.90
N SER A 570 -20.74 -15.74 9.05
CA SER A 570 -21.24 -16.39 10.26
C SER A 570 -22.51 -15.68 10.74
N PRO A 571 -23.66 -16.37 10.81
CA PRO A 571 -24.91 -15.78 11.33
C PRO A 571 -24.80 -15.27 12.76
N GLN A 572 -23.79 -15.73 13.50
CA GLN A 572 -23.50 -15.35 14.89
C GLN A 572 -22.63 -14.08 14.98
N LEU A 573 -21.85 -13.75 13.94
CA LEU A 573 -20.94 -12.61 13.94
C LEU A 573 -21.65 -11.24 14.04
N PRO A 574 -22.78 -10.97 13.33
CA PRO A 574 -23.51 -9.73 13.48
C PRO A 574 -24.04 -9.49 14.91
N ILE A 575 -24.36 -10.55 15.64
CA ILE A 575 -24.84 -10.46 17.01
C ILE A 575 -23.67 -10.15 17.94
N LEU A 576 -22.55 -10.84 17.79
CA LEU A 576 -21.33 -10.63 18.59
C LEU A 576 -20.72 -9.25 18.34
N VAL A 577 -20.64 -8.82 17.08
CA VAL A 577 -20.14 -7.49 16.69
C VAL A 577 -21.10 -6.40 17.16
N LYS A 578 -22.41 -6.58 17.09
CA LYS A 578 -23.40 -5.65 17.67
C LYS A 578 -23.26 -5.57 19.19
N LEU A 579 -23.02 -6.67 19.88
CA LEU A 579 -22.82 -6.69 21.33
C LEU A 579 -21.53 -5.95 21.73
N ILE A 580 -20.45 -6.18 20.97
CA ILE A 580 -19.16 -5.50 21.17
C ILE A 580 -19.26 -4.01 20.81
N MET A 581 -20.00 -3.64 19.74
CA MET A 581 -20.24 -2.25 19.37
C MET A 581 -21.15 -1.51 20.33
N LEU A 582 -22.09 -2.20 21.00
CA LEU A 582 -22.83 -1.61 22.13
C LEU A 582 -21.89 -1.25 23.28
N ILE A 583 -20.87 -2.06 23.52
CA ILE A 583 -19.83 -1.81 24.53
C ILE A 583 -18.92 -0.65 24.07
N ILE A 584 -18.53 -0.60 22.81
CA ILE A 584 -17.69 0.48 22.25
C ILE A 584 -18.45 1.81 22.26
N ASN A 585 -19.73 1.84 21.87
CA ASN A 585 -20.57 3.06 21.92
C ASN A 585 -20.84 3.57 23.35
N THR A 586 -20.56 2.77 24.37
CA THR A 586 -20.63 3.22 25.78
C THR A 586 -19.29 3.82 26.27
N PHE A 587 -18.19 3.71 25.48
CA PHE A 587 -16.86 4.19 25.84
C PHE A 587 -16.27 5.23 24.86
N PHE A 588 -17.01 5.61 23.82
CA PHE A 588 -16.74 6.71 22.89
C PHE A 588 -18.01 7.62 22.84
#